data_d63e9582437b30a1323a52ba98cf9123
#
_entry.id   d63e9582437b30a1323a52ba98cf9123
#
_cell.length_a   1.000
_cell.length_b   1.000
_cell.length_c   1.000
_cell.angle_alpha   90.00
_cell.angle_beta   90.00
_cell.angle_gamma   90.00
#
_symmetry.space_group_name_H-M   'P 1'
#
loop_
_entity.id
_entity.type
_entity.pdbx_description
1 polymer ?
#
loop_
_entity_poly.entity_id
_entity_poly.type
_entity_poly.pdbx_seq_one_letter_code
_entity_poly.pdbx_strand_id
1 'polypeptide(L)'
;MNQKLKRIRQIFVALVIIAAVEGFSSCEKISYPERPVDPNATWHFQTDIQPIFNGICINCHNGVQSPDLRSGKSYQALTRAGFLKLPGETSLFYIQITTQSDHIPRTTAAEKLKILYWINQGAINN
;
A
#
# COMPACT_ATOMS: atom_id res chain seq x y z
N MET A 1 -39.28 -24.10 44.73
CA MET A 1 -37.90 -23.89 44.21
C MET A 1 -37.49 -22.47 44.48
N ASN A 2 -36.46 -22.25 45.26
CA ASN A 2 -36.14 -21.00 45.95
C ASN A 2 -35.80 -19.87 44.98
N GLN A 3 -36.43 -18.73 45.07
CA GLN A 3 -36.17 -17.53 44.20
C GLN A 3 -34.68 -17.14 44.15
N LYS A 4 -33.97 -17.33 45.25
CA LYS A 4 -32.52 -17.10 45.32
C LYS A 4 -31.74 -18.03 44.38
N LEU A 5 -32.12 -19.26 44.26
CA LEU A 5 -31.46 -20.26 43.39
C LEU A 5 -31.67 -19.94 41.89
N LYS A 6 -32.86 -19.43 41.54
CA LYS A 6 -33.14 -18.96 40.15
C LYS A 6 -32.28 -17.77 39.78
N ARG A 7 -32.12 -16.79 40.68
CA ARG A 7 -31.28 -15.60 40.43
C ARG A 7 -29.81 -15.96 40.31
N ILE A 8 -29.29 -16.83 41.16
CA ILE A 8 -27.89 -17.31 41.06
C ILE A 8 -27.64 -18.01 39.73
N ARG A 9 -28.56 -18.86 39.29
CA ARG A 9 -28.45 -19.54 37.99
C ARG A 9 -28.49 -18.57 36.79
N GLN A 10 -29.32 -17.53 36.86
CA GLN A 10 -29.39 -16.51 35.82
C GLN A 10 -28.09 -15.67 35.75
N ILE A 11 -27.51 -15.33 36.90
CA ILE A 11 -26.23 -14.60 36.95
C ILE A 11 -25.10 -15.47 36.38
N PHE A 12 -25.08 -16.75 36.73
CA PHE A 12 -24.07 -17.70 36.24
C PHE A 12 -24.16 -17.88 34.72
N VAL A 13 -25.36 -18.02 34.17
CA VAL A 13 -25.58 -18.12 32.71
C VAL A 13 -25.16 -16.83 32.00
N ALA A 14 -25.48 -15.64 32.56
CA ALA A 14 -25.07 -14.37 31.99
C ALA A 14 -23.54 -14.19 31.98
N LEU A 15 -22.85 -14.60 33.05
CA LEU A 15 -21.39 -14.54 33.13
C LEU A 15 -20.71 -15.49 32.13
N VAL A 16 -21.27 -16.68 31.91
CA VAL A 16 -20.75 -17.65 30.92
C VAL A 16 -20.94 -17.11 29.50
N ILE A 17 -22.07 -16.45 29.21
CA ILE A 17 -22.32 -15.85 27.90
C ILE A 17 -21.35 -14.67 27.63
N ILE A 18 -21.10 -13.84 28.64
CA ILE A 18 -20.15 -12.71 28.53
C ILE A 18 -18.73 -13.22 28.27
N ALA A 19 -18.29 -14.25 29.02
CA ALA A 19 -16.97 -14.83 28.81
C ALA A 19 -16.80 -15.53 27.45
N ALA A 20 -17.89 -16.05 26.87
CA ALA A 20 -17.87 -16.68 25.54
C ALA A 20 -17.75 -15.65 24.40
N VAL A 21 -18.25 -14.43 24.59
CA VAL A 21 -18.20 -13.37 23.57
C VAL A 21 -16.80 -12.76 23.42
N GLU A 22 -16.02 -12.70 24.49
CA GLU A 22 -14.66 -12.13 24.47
C GLU A 22 -13.63 -13.04 23.76
N GLY A 23 -13.93 -14.31 23.58
CA GLY A 23 -13.02 -15.28 22.94
C GLY A 23 -12.92 -15.19 21.41
N PHE A 24 -13.80 -14.44 20.73
CA PHE A 24 -13.84 -14.40 19.26
C PHE A 24 -13.23 -13.14 18.64
N SER A 25 -12.65 -12.23 19.43
CA SER A 25 -12.11 -10.96 18.94
C SER A 25 -10.62 -10.98 18.60
N SER A 26 -9.96 -12.12 18.55
CA SER A 26 -8.54 -12.19 18.19
C SER A 26 -8.36 -12.46 16.70
N CYS A 27 -8.72 -11.52 15.85
CA CYS A 27 -8.14 -11.40 14.52
C CYS A 27 -6.77 -10.72 14.67
N GLU A 28 -5.76 -11.47 15.01
CA GLU A 28 -4.38 -11.01 14.98
C GLU A 28 -4.01 -10.79 13.51
N LYS A 29 -3.79 -9.52 13.14
CA LYS A 29 -3.34 -9.16 11.81
C LYS A 29 -1.88 -9.61 11.69
N ILE A 30 -1.66 -10.79 11.15
CA ILE A 30 -0.31 -11.28 10.86
C ILE A 30 0.29 -10.35 9.81
N SER A 31 1.14 -9.43 10.26
CA SER A 31 1.94 -8.59 9.38
C SER A 31 3.20 -9.38 9.02
N TYR A 32 3.24 -9.92 7.82
CA TYR A 32 4.49 -10.47 7.30
C TYR A 32 5.47 -9.32 7.04
N PRO A 33 6.74 -9.43 7.48
CA PRO A 33 7.74 -8.45 7.11
C PRO A 33 7.87 -8.42 5.58
N GLU A 34 7.78 -7.23 4.98
CA GLU A 34 8.01 -7.07 3.54
C GLU A 34 9.41 -7.60 3.20
N ARG A 35 9.51 -8.41 2.15
CA ARG A 35 10.81 -8.88 1.67
C ARG A 35 11.67 -7.67 1.28
N PRO A 36 12.96 -7.65 1.65
CA PRO A 36 13.86 -6.61 1.20
C PRO A 36 13.84 -6.50 -0.33
N VAL A 37 13.76 -5.29 -0.83
CA VAL A 37 13.80 -5.02 -2.29
C VAL A 37 15.25 -5.17 -2.74
N ASP A 38 15.50 -6.10 -3.66
CA ASP A 38 16.85 -6.34 -4.20
C ASP A 38 17.24 -5.22 -5.17
N PRO A 39 18.30 -4.44 -4.87
CA PRO A 39 18.76 -3.37 -5.74
C PRO A 39 19.31 -3.87 -7.09
N ASN A 40 19.72 -5.15 -7.17
CA ASN A 40 20.28 -5.77 -8.36
C ASN A 40 19.24 -6.50 -9.22
N ALA A 41 17.99 -6.63 -8.74
CA ALA A 41 16.91 -7.20 -9.54
C ALA A 41 16.60 -6.29 -10.73
N THR A 42 16.27 -6.89 -11.87
CA THR A 42 15.73 -6.14 -13.02
C THR A 42 14.28 -5.79 -12.75
N TRP A 43 13.95 -4.50 -12.81
CA TRP A 43 12.59 -4.00 -12.57
C TRP A 43 11.93 -3.66 -13.89
N HIS A 44 10.75 -4.26 -14.13
CA HIS A 44 9.99 -4.10 -15.35
C HIS A 44 8.82 -3.14 -15.12
N PHE A 45 8.61 -2.22 -16.08
CA PHE A 45 7.55 -1.23 -15.94
C PHE A 45 6.17 -1.86 -15.84
N GLN A 46 5.85 -2.78 -16.75
CA GLN A 46 4.51 -3.34 -16.85
C GLN A 46 4.14 -4.27 -15.70
N THR A 47 5.12 -5.04 -15.19
CA THR A 47 4.86 -6.07 -14.18
C THR A 47 5.13 -5.63 -12.75
N ASP A 48 6.03 -4.66 -12.55
CA ASP A 48 6.49 -4.26 -11.22
C ASP A 48 6.08 -2.83 -10.84
N ILE A 49 6.06 -1.91 -11.81
CA ILE A 49 5.81 -0.49 -11.54
C ILE A 49 4.35 -0.11 -11.81
N GLN A 50 3.80 -0.48 -12.96
CA GLN A 50 2.41 -0.18 -13.30
C GLN A 50 1.39 -0.70 -12.28
N PRO A 51 1.55 -1.90 -11.68
CA PRO A 51 0.66 -2.36 -10.61
C PRO A 51 0.65 -1.43 -9.37
N ILE A 52 1.78 -0.79 -9.02
CA ILE A 52 1.83 0.19 -7.94
C ILE A 52 0.92 1.37 -8.29
N PHE A 53 0.99 1.87 -9.51
CA PHE A 53 0.13 2.98 -9.94
C PHE A 53 -1.35 2.59 -9.93
N ASN A 54 -1.67 1.39 -10.42
CA ASN A 54 -3.04 0.88 -10.46
C ASN A 54 -3.64 0.67 -9.05
N GLY A 55 -2.79 0.38 -8.06
CA GLY A 55 -3.22 0.14 -6.69
C GLY A 55 -3.75 1.38 -6.00
N ILE A 56 -3.10 2.52 -6.17
CA ILE A 56 -3.42 3.71 -5.37
C ILE A 56 -3.33 5.03 -6.14
N CYS A 57 -2.37 5.18 -7.06
CA CYS A 57 -2.11 6.48 -7.69
C CYS A 57 -3.23 6.92 -8.62
N ILE A 58 -3.85 5.97 -9.34
CA ILE A 58 -4.95 6.25 -10.28
C ILE A 58 -6.22 6.79 -9.61
N ASN A 59 -6.34 6.71 -8.29
CA ASN A 59 -7.49 7.31 -7.59
C ASN A 59 -7.55 8.83 -7.80
N CYS A 60 -6.38 9.47 -7.97
CA CYS A 60 -6.27 10.89 -8.30
C CYS A 60 -5.74 11.12 -9.73
N HIS A 61 -4.77 10.29 -10.15
CA HIS A 61 -4.08 10.41 -11.43
C HIS A 61 -4.72 9.58 -12.55
N ASN A 62 -6.03 9.73 -12.71
CA ASN A 62 -6.88 9.00 -13.67
C ASN A 62 -7.17 9.79 -14.96
N GLY A 63 -6.31 10.75 -15.29
CA GLY A 63 -6.48 11.64 -16.43
C GLY A 63 -7.09 12.99 -16.07
N VAL A 64 -7.60 13.17 -14.85
CA VAL A 64 -8.08 14.46 -14.32
C VAL A 64 -6.91 15.26 -13.76
N GLN A 65 -6.06 14.61 -12.95
CA GLN A 65 -4.87 15.19 -12.36
C GLN A 65 -3.62 14.66 -13.07
N SER A 66 -2.74 15.57 -13.50
CA SER A 66 -1.47 15.21 -14.14
C SER A 66 -0.43 14.74 -13.12
N PRO A 67 0.41 13.73 -13.48
CA PRO A 67 0.39 12.93 -14.70
C PRO A 67 -0.74 11.88 -14.73
N ASP A 68 -1.19 11.47 -15.91
CA ASP A 68 -2.13 10.36 -16.06
C ASP A 68 -1.40 9.02 -15.84
N LEU A 69 -1.67 8.35 -14.71
CA LEU A 69 -0.96 7.13 -14.31
C LEU A 69 -1.71 5.82 -14.64
N ARG A 70 -2.77 5.90 -15.45
CA ARG A 70 -3.49 4.71 -15.92
C ARG A 70 -2.63 3.85 -16.83
N SER A 71 -2.89 2.55 -16.83
CA SER A 71 -2.26 1.61 -17.76
C SER A 71 -2.35 2.09 -19.21
N GLY A 72 -1.26 1.97 -19.95
CA GLY A 72 -1.12 2.43 -21.33
C GLY A 72 -0.96 3.94 -21.50
N LYS A 73 -1.04 4.75 -20.42
CA LYS A 73 -0.85 6.20 -20.45
C LYS A 73 0.33 6.66 -19.59
N SER A 74 0.53 6.02 -18.48
CA SER A 74 1.46 6.40 -17.41
C SER A 74 2.90 6.59 -17.88
N TYR A 75 3.44 5.64 -18.62
CA TYR A 75 4.82 5.73 -19.11
C TYR A 75 5.04 7.00 -19.96
N GLN A 76 4.13 7.24 -20.89
CA GLN A 76 4.18 8.40 -21.77
C GLN A 76 4.00 9.72 -21.01
N ALA A 77 3.09 9.72 -20.03
CA ALA A 77 2.84 10.88 -19.18
C ALA A 77 4.07 11.26 -18.35
N LEU A 78 4.76 10.27 -17.80
CA LEU A 78 5.96 10.48 -16.99
C LEU A 78 7.16 10.94 -17.85
N THR A 79 7.38 10.34 -19.01
CA THR A 79 8.52 10.66 -19.87
C THR A 79 8.36 11.98 -20.59
N ARG A 80 7.17 12.29 -21.14
CA ARG A 80 6.91 13.55 -21.86
C ARG A 80 6.97 14.78 -20.95
N ALA A 81 6.51 14.67 -19.73
CA ALA A 81 6.51 15.78 -18.79
C ALA A 81 7.85 16.00 -18.08
N GLY A 82 8.88 15.18 -18.37
CA GLY A 82 10.18 15.31 -17.74
C GLY A 82 10.19 14.95 -16.26
N PHE A 83 9.23 14.15 -15.80
CA PHE A 83 9.16 13.72 -14.41
C PHE A 83 10.27 12.73 -14.03
N LEU A 84 10.85 12.04 -15.02
CA LEU A 84 11.91 11.05 -14.83
C LEU A 84 13.28 11.67 -15.18
N LYS A 85 14.23 11.49 -14.27
CA LYS A 85 15.60 11.98 -14.40
C LYS A 85 16.58 11.05 -13.71
N LEU A 86 17.82 10.99 -14.20
CA LEU A 86 18.93 10.26 -13.57
C LEU A 86 19.88 11.26 -12.85
N PRO A 87 20.36 10.89 -11.67
CA PRO A 87 20.00 9.72 -10.89
C PRO A 87 18.55 9.84 -10.36
N GLY A 88 17.91 8.68 -10.12
CA GLY A 88 16.48 8.57 -9.79
C GLY A 88 16.03 9.41 -8.59
N GLU A 89 16.93 9.61 -7.61
CA GLU A 89 16.71 10.44 -6.43
C GLU A 89 16.47 11.92 -6.79
N THR A 90 16.93 12.36 -7.94
CA THR A 90 16.72 13.71 -8.46
C THR A 90 15.50 13.82 -9.38
N SER A 91 14.85 12.69 -9.62
CA SER A 91 13.64 12.61 -10.43
C SER A 91 12.48 13.31 -9.71
N LEU A 92 11.79 14.23 -10.41
CA LEU A 92 10.66 14.94 -9.83
C LEU A 92 9.59 13.96 -9.35
N PHE A 93 9.35 12.89 -10.08
CA PHE A 93 8.40 11.85 -9.69
C PHE A 93 8.78 11.19 -8.36
N TYR A 94 10.05 10.81 -8.18
CA TYR A 94 10.51 10.20 -6.94
C TYR A 94 10.47 11.18 -5.76
N ILE A 95 10.87 12.43 -5.99
CA ILE A 95 10.79 13.49 -4.99
C ILE A 95 9.35 13.67 -4.51
N GLN A 96 8.38 13.74 -5.43
CA GLN A 96 6.97 13.91 -5.08
C GLN A 96 6.45 12.78 -4.18
N ILE A 97 6.71 11.52 -4.51
CA ILE A 97 6.24 10.39 -3.71
C ILE A 97 6.96 10.21 -2.38
N THR A 98 8.12 10.85 -2.19
CA THR A 98 8.94 10.73 -0.96
C THR A 98 8.86 11.94 -0.04
N THR A 99 8.51 13.12 -0.55
CA THR A 99 8.55 14.37 0.24
C THR A 99 7.19 15.03 0.42
N GLN A 100 6.24 14.83 -0.50
CA GLN A 100 4.94 15.47 -0.39
C GLN A 100 4.03 14.74 0.61
N SER A 101 3.46 15.49 1.53
CA SER A 101 2.69 14.95 2.67
C SER A 101 1.45 14.14 2.28
N ASP A 102 0.86 14.43 1.13
CA ASP A 102 -0.28 13.72 0.57
C ASP A 102 0.11 12.44 -0.20
N HIS A 103 1.38 12.32 -0.63
CA HIS A 103 1.91 11.16 -1.34
C HIS A 103 2.63 10.16 -0.42
N ILE A 104 3.33 10.65 0.61
CA ILE A 104 4.13 9.81 1.53
C ILE A 104 3.38 8.60 2.07
N PRO A 105 2.14 8.72 2.58
CA PRO A 105 1.41 7.59 3.17
C PRO A 105 0.79 6.65 2.13
N ARG A 106 0.81 7.00 0.84
CA ARG A 106 0.12 6.25 -0.21
C ARG A 106 0.96 5.12 -0.78
N THR A 107 2.29 5.20 -0.67
CA THR A 107 3.23 4.17 -1.15
C THR A 107 4.06 3.63 0.00
N THR A 108 4.29 2.33 0.00
CA THR A 108 5.17 1.67 0.97
C THR A 108 6.64 2.01 0.70
N ALA A 109 7.50 1.75 1.68
CA ALA A 109 8.95 1.91 1.49
C ALA A 109 9.48 1.00 0.36
N ALA A 110 8.97 -0.22 0.27
CA ALA A 110 9.34 -1.17 -0.76
C ALA A 110 8.93 -0.70 -2.17
N GLU A 111 7.72 -0.16 -2.33
CA GLU A 111 7.25 0.38 -3.60
C GLU A 111 8.08 1.59 -4.05
N LYS A 112 8.43 2.48 -3.13
CA LYS A 112 9.32 3.62 -3.41
C LYS A 112 10.70 3.15 -3.90
N LEU A 113 11.28 2.11 -3.27
CA LEU A 113 12.55 1.55 -3.70
C LEU A 113 12.45 0.87 -5.08
N LYS A 114 11.38 0.14 -5.38
CA LYS A 114 11.17 -0.44 -6.71
C LYS A 114 11.13 0.65 -7.79
N ILE A 115 10.39 1.71 -7.54
CA ILE A 115 10.31 2.86 -8.46
C ILE A 115 11.69 3.49 -8.64
N LEU A 116 12.44 3.71 -7.56
CA LEU A 116 13.78 4.27 -7.61
C LEU A 116 14.72 3.42 -8.45
N TYR A 117 14.76 2.12 -8.20
CA TYR A 117 15.65 1.21 -8.92
C TYR A 117 15.27 1.11 -10.40
N TRP A 118 13.97 1.06 -10.72
CA TRP A 118 13.52 1.13 -12.11
C TRP A 118 13.98 2.42 -12.81
N ILE A 119 13.86 3.57 -12.14
CA ILE A 119 14.36 4.84 -12.71
C ILE A 119 15.86 4.78 -12.93
N ASN A 120 16.63 4.30 -11.93
CA ASN A 120 18.09 4.19 -12.02
C ASN A 120 18.55 3.19 -13.09
N GLN A 121 17.73 2.23 -13.45
CA GLN A 121 17.94 1.30 -14.58
C GLN A 121 17.56 1.89 -15.95
N GLY A 122 17.26 3.18 -16.01
CA GLY A 122 16.92 3.89 -17.24
C GLY A 122 15.43 4.03 -17.54
N ALA A 123 14.57 3.69 -16.58
CA ALA A 123 13.11 3.82 -16.70
C ALA A 123 12.56 3.20 -18.00
N ILE A 124 12.95 1.98 -18.31
CA ILE A 124 12.57 1.30 -19.56
C ILE A 124 11.10 0.87 -19.51
N ASN A 125 10.41 1.01 -20.64
CA ASN A 125 9.03 0.52 -20.82
C ASN A 125 9.03 -0.93 -21.30
N ASN A 126 9.17 -1.87 -20.41
CA ASN A 126 9.30 -3.31 -20.67
C ASN A 126 8.29 -4.15 -19.90
#